data_0cba8fce1a3237cb21a9381839e0e64e
#
_entry.id   0cba8fce1a3237cb21a9381839e0e64e
#
_cell.length_a   1.000
_cell.length_b   1.000
_cell.length_c   1.000
_cell.angle_alpha   90.00
_cell.angle_beta   90.00
_cell.angle_gamma   90.00
#
_symmetry.space_group_name_H-M   'P 1'
#
loop_
_entity.id
_entity.type
_entity.pdbx_description
1 polymer ?
#
loop_
_entity_poly.entity_id
_entity_poly.type
_entity_poly.pdbx_seq_one_letter_code
_entity_poly.pdbx_strand_id
1 'polypeptide(L)'
;MVGRLGPVMGRPNAKLLVDLQTARFEGLSGTVVQRADLGLPPIAGLLADDGPANLLTGSHTLRVWHSGPKQQRIALVDTLGQRDFIRDGRDVWLWNSRTNSATHRVLADDEDVAVPPGVPATPQDAAAQALAAIDPTTEVSVGRAATVAGRDAYELVLAPRDAASLVHQVRIAIDATEHLPLRFEVFAEGGDRPAFEVAFTQIDYARPDPDQFTFNPPPGVQITEKKGGWDHPESRDDEEQPDLRAVGTGWTTVLVAKVGDVSSAAAAEDVPDVDLLAGQLPAVQGDWGSGRLFRSDLVTALLTDDGRLIVGAVSPERLYEVARG
;
A
#
# COMPACT_ATOMS: atom_id res chain seq x y z
N MET A 1 5.39 3.98 42.80
CA MET A 1 6.02 5.27 42.45
C MET A 1 5.48 5.64 41.07
N VAL A 2 4.48 6.52 40.99
CA VAL A 2 3.80 6.88 39.72
C VAL A 2 4.66 7.95 39.06
N GLY A 3 5.33 7.58 37.99
CA GLY A 3 6.08 8.52 37.16
C GLY A 3 5.13 9.51 36.49
N ARG A 4 5.23 10.77 36.81
CA ARG A 4 4.54 11.88 36.14
C ARG A 4 5.00 11.92 34.68
N LEU A 5 4.12 11.59 33.76
CA LEU A 5 4.25 12.00 32.36
C LEU A 5 4.18 13.52 32.31
N GLY A 6 5.30 14.15 32.03
CA GLY A 6 5.37 15.59 31.73
C GLY A 6 4.58 15.87 30.44
N PRO A 7 4.00 17.09 30.29
CA PRO A 7 3.30 17.44 29.07
C PRO A 7 4.28 17.42 27.90
N VAL A 8 4.02 16.57 26.90
CA VAL A 8 4.71 16.60 25.62
C VAL A 8 4.24 17.87 24.91
N MET A 9 4.96 18.97 25.15
CA MET A 9 4.71 20.25 24.48
C MET A 9 4.96 20.09 22.98
N GLY A 10 3.96 20.53 22.19
CA GLY A 10 3.90 20.38 20.74
C GLY A 10 5.20 20.78 20.02
N ARG A 11 5.81 19.80 19.37
CA ARG A 11 6.82 20.06 18.34
C ARG A 11 6.12 20.66 17.13
N PRO A 12 6.63 21.71 16.50
CA PRO A 12 6.04 22.26 15.31
C PRO A 12 6.01 21.19 14.19
N ASN A 13 4.91 21.10 13.44
CA ASN A 13 4.64 20.10 12.39
C ASN A 13 5.83 19.91 11.43
N ALA A 14 6.52 21.01 11.06
CA ALA A 14 7.70 20.99 10.21
C ALA A 14 8.87 20.18 10.79
N LYS A 15 9.05 20.16 12.11
CA LYS A 15 10.13 19.40 12.73
C LYS A 15 9.85 17.90 12.71
N LEU A 16 8.62 17.49 12.92
CA LEU A 16 8.22 16.07 12.82
C LEU A 16 8.39 15.53 11.39
N LEU A 17 8.06 16.33 10.39
CA LEU A 17 8.28 15.96 8.98
C LEU A 17 9.77 15.79 8.65
N VAL A 18 10.61 16.67 9.17
CA VAL A 18 12.07 16.58 8.98
C VAL A 18 12.65 15.37 9.75
N ASP A 19 12.21 15.15 10.99
CA ASP A 19 12.66 14.02 11.82
C ASP A 19 12.33 12.68 11.12
N LEU A 20 11.13 12.55 10.51
CA LEU A 20 10.73 11.40 9.72
C LEU A 20 11.61 11.15 8.47
N GLN A 21 11.95 12.22 7.74
CA GLN A 21 12.76 12.11 6.53
C GLN A 21 14.24 11.82 6.82
N THR A 22 14.69 12.12 8.03
CA THR A 22 16.09 11.97 8.47
C THR A 22 16.31 10.78 9.40
N ALA A 23 15.25 10.06 9.79
CA ALA A 23 15.38 8.89 10.64
C ALA A 23 16.29 7.84 9.99
N ARG A 24 17.35 7.48 10.69
CA ARG A 24 18.28 6.43 10.28
C ARG A 24 18.37 5.41 11.40
N PHE A 25 18.11 4.19 11.08
CA PHE A 25 18.28 3.06 12.00
C PHE A 25 19.24 2.05 11.37
N GLU A 26 20.11 1.47 12.19
CA GLU A 26 21.11 0.50 11.73
C GLU A 26 20.49 -0.88 11.50
N GLY A 27 19.40 -1.18 12.21
CA GLY A 27 18.66 -2.41 12.08
C GLY A 27 17.35 -2.35 12.84
N LEU A 28 16.42 -3.21 12.45
CA LEU A 28 15.19 -3.48 13.18
C LEU A 28 14.68 -4.87 12.87
N SER A 29 13.94 -5.43 13.80
CA SER A 29 13.05 -6.56 13.55
C SER A 29 11.72 -6.35 14.23
N GLY A 30 10.66 -6.98 13.72
CA GLY A 30 9.35 -6.80 14.33
C GLY A 30 8.26 -7.64 13.69
N THR A 31 7.10 -7.56 14.33
CA THR A 31 5.84 -8.11 13.81
C THR A 31 4.91 -6.95 13.47
N VAL A 32 4.45 -6.94 12.25
CA VAL A 32 3.49 -5.96 11.71
C VAL A 32 2.17 -6.67 11.46
N VAL A 33 1.07 -6.04 11.82
CA VAL A 33 -0.28 -6.48 11.46
C VAL A 33 -0.87 -5.44 10.52
N GLN A 34 -1.32 -5.90 9.36
CA GLN A 34 -2.12 -5.13 8.42
C GLN A 34 -3.58 -5.53 8.59
N ARG A 35 -4.48 -4.56 8.60
CA ARG A 35 -5.94 -4.74 8.60
C ARG A 35 -6.53 -3.89 7.50
N ALA A 36 -7.44 -4.46 6.74
CA ALA A 36 -8.18 -3.75 5.73
C ALA A 36 -9.67 -4.14 5.82
N ASP A 37 -10.52 -3.14 5.97
CA ASP A 37 -11.97 -3.23 5.95
C ASP A 37 -12.48 -2.09 5.06
N LEU A 38 -12.40 -2.31 3.75
CA LEU A 38 -12.66 -1.28 2.74
C LEU A 38 -14.14 -1.25 2.30
N GLY A 39 -15.02 -2.00 2.97
CA GLY A 39 -16.42 -2.09 2.55
C GLY A 39 -16.58 -2.62 1.11
N LEU A 40 -15.71 -3.55 0.69
CA LEU A 40 -15.75 -4.08 -0.67
C LEU A 40 -17.05 -4.84 -0.92
N PRO A 41 -17.69 -4.62 -2.07
CA PRO A 41 -18.86 -5.39 -2.43
C PRO A 41 -18.49 -6.87 -2.63
N PRO A 42 -19.41 -7.82 -2.34
CA PRO A 42 -19.16 -9.25 -2.47
C PRO A 42 -19.18 -9.67 -3.95
N ILE A 43 -18.14 -9.31 -4.68
CA ILE A 43 -17.97 -9.64 -6.10
C ILE A 43 -17.18 -10.93 -6.22
N ALA A 44 -17.78 -11.95 -6.82
CA ALA A 44 -17.10 -13.22 -7.06
C ALA A 44 -15.85 -13.03 -7.94
N GLY A 45 -14.72 -13.56 -7.50
CA GLY A 45 -13.45 -13.46 -8.23
C GLY A 45 -12.61 -12.20 -7.93
N LEU A 46 -13.19 -11.15 -7.30
CA LEU A 46 -12.40 -9.96 -6.91
C LEU A 46 -11.35 -10.27 -5.83
N LEU A 47 -11.67 -11.20 -4.94
CA LEU A 47 -10.85 -11.63 -3.82
C LEU A 47 -10.33 -13.07 -4.03
N ALA A 48 -9.69 -13.31 -5.18
CA ALA A 48 -9.02 -14.60 -5.40
C ALA A 48 -7.93 -14.82 -4.34
N ASP A 49 -7.84 -16.05 -3.82
CA ASP A 49 -6.99 -16.39 -2.67
C ASP A 49 -5.51 -16.04 -2.83
N ASP A 50 -5.02 -15.88 -4.03
CA ASP A 50 -3.61 -15.60 -4.35
C ASP A 50 -3.34 -14.22 -4.96
N GLY A 51 -4.40 -13.44 -5.24
CA GLY A 51 -4.26 -12.13 -5.88
C GLY A 51 -3.85 -11.00 -4.91
N PRO A 52 -3.27 -9.90 -5.42
CA PRO A 52 -2.92 -8.73 -4.61
C PRO A 52 -4.14 -8.07 -3.95
N ALA A 53 -5.35 -8.25 -4.52
CA ALA A 53 -6.59 -7.75 -3.95
C ALA A 53 -6.95 -8.43 -2.60
N ASN A 54 -6.43 -9.62 -2.33
CA ASN A 54 -6.64 -10.29 -1.03
C ASN A 54 -6.02 -9.49 0.13
N LEU A 55 -4.96 -8.73 -0.12
CA LEU A 55 -4.32 -7.86 0.87
C LEU A 55 -5.17 -6.62 1.22
N LEU A 56 -6.18 -6.32 0.41
CA LEU A 56 -7.12 -5.22 0.65
C LEU A 56 -8.30 -5.62 1.54
N THR A 57 -8.30 -6.85 2.08
CA THR A 57 -9.34 -7.33 2.99
C THR A 57 -8.76 -8.18 4.11
N GLY A 58 -9.41 -8.13 5.27
CA GLY A 58 -9.08 -8.98 6.40
C GLY A 58 -7.85 -8.51 7.19
N SER A 59 -7.16 -9.48 7.78
CA SER A 59 -6.00 -9.22 8.64
C SER A 59 -4.83 -10.10 8.24
N HIS A 60 -3.68 -9.49 8.01
CA HIS A 60 -2.45 -10.15 7.59
C HIS A 60 -1.34 -9.87 8.60
N THR A 61 -0.53 -10.89 8.89
CA THR A 61 0.61 -10.76 9.80
C THR A 61 1.90 -10.86 9.00
N LEU A 62 2.76 -9.87 9.18
CA LEU A 62 4.08 -9.83 8.58
C LEU A 62 5.15 -9.89 9.67
N ARG A 63 6.24 -10.57 9.37
CA ARG A 63 7.49 -10.43 10.11
C ARG A 63 8.46 -9.65 9.24
N VAL A 64 9.12 -8.66 9.84
CA VAL A 64 10.05 -7.78 9.12
C VAL A 64 11.41 -7.81 9.81
N TRP A 65 12.46 -7.83 8.99
CA TRP A 65 13.85 -7.67 9.41
C TRP A 65 14.54 -6.71 8.44
N HIS A 66 15.30 -5.80 8.98
CA HIS A 66 16.05 -4.82 8.22
C HIS A 66 17.43 -4.59 8.83
N SER A 67 18.48 -4.55 8.02
CA SER A 67 19.84 -4.28 8.46
C SER A 67 20.56 -3.46 7.38
N GLY A 68 20.55 -2.15 7.56
CA GLY A 68 21.11 -1.21 6.59
C GLY A 68 20.34 -1.24 5.25
N PRO A 69 20.83 -0.53 4.22
CA PRO A 69 20.06 -0.27 2.99
C PRO A 69 19.94 -1.49 2.05
N LYS A 70 20.72 -2.53 2.28
CA LYS A 70 20.84 -3.66 1.35
C LYS A 70 20.41 -5.01 1.92
N GLN A 71 19.94 -5.05 3.18
CA GLN A 71 19.46 -6.27 3.81
C GLN A 71 18.05 -6.06 4.34
N GLN A 72 17.10 -6.77 3.77
CA GLN A 72 15.69 -6.70 4.13
C GLN A 72 15.03 -8.07 3.97
N ARG A 73 14.17 -8.42 4.92
CA ARG A 73 13.26 -9.56 4.78
C ARG A 73 11.88 -9.16 5.24
N ILE A 74 10.87 -9.52 4.45
CA ILE A 74 9.46 -9.39 4.79
C ILE A 74 8.84 -10.77 4.58
N ALA A 75 8.30 -11.36 5.63
CA ALA A 75 7.61 -12.64 5.59
C ALA A 75 6.13 -12.42 5.88
N LEU A 76 5.27 -12.62 4.89
CA LEU A 76 3.82 -12.67 5.05
C LEU A 76 3.45 -14.09 5.51
N VAL A 77 2.83 -14.18 6.68
CA VAL A 77 2.42 -15.44 7.29
C VAL A 77 0.90 -15.54 7.24
N ASP A 78 0.42 -16.46 6.43
CA ASP A 78 -0.99 -16.79 6.25
C ASP A 78 -1.34 -18.14 6.88
N THR A 79 -2.63 -18.42 7.01
CA THR A 79 -3.13 -19.72 7.50
C THR A 79 -2.72 -20.89 6.60
N LEU A 80 -2.55 -20.64 5.31
CA LEU A 80 -2.28 -21.66 4.29
C LEU A 80 -0.82 -21.69 3.82
N GLY A 81 0.02 -20.76 4.27
CA GLY A 81 1.41 -20.73 3.84
C GLY A 81 2.14 -19.45 4.22
N GLN A 82 3.33 -19.32 3.69
CA GLN A 82 4.21 -18.16 3.89
C GLN A 82 4.75 -17.70 2.54
N ARG A 83 4.83 -16.38 2.38
CA ARG A 83 5.50 -15.74 1.26
C ARG A 83 6.60 -14.85 1.80
N ASP A 84 7.82 -15.03 1.33
CA ASP A 84 8.97 -14.25 1.76
C ASP A 84 9.50 -13.41 0.59
N PHE A 85 9.74 -12.14 0.87
CA PHE A 85 10.64 -11.28 0.13
C PHE A 85 11.94 -11.18 0.92
N ILE A 86 13.07 -11.52 0.32
CA ILE A 86 14.39 -11.49 0.97
C ILE A 86 15.36 -10.76 0.05
N ARG A 87 16.03 -9.74 0.57
CA ARG A 87 17.15 -9.06 -0.10
C ARG A 87 18.40 -9.20 0.75
N ASP A 88 19.48 -9.67 0.15
CA ASP A 88 20.82 -9.65 0.73
C ASP A 88 21.80 -9.09 -0.30
N GLY A 89 22.18 -7.83 -0.13
CA GLY A 89 23.00 -7.12 -1.09
C GLY A 89 22.29 -6.97 -2.43
N ARG A 90 22.77 -7.69 -3.44
CA ARG A 90 22.24 -7.73 -4.81
C ARG A 90 21.27 -8.89 -5.04
N ASP A 91 21.31 -9.90 -4.18
CA ASP A 91 20.47 -11.07 -4.31
C ASP A 91 19.08 -10.79 -3.74
N VAL A 92 18.07 -11.05 -4.57
CA VAL A 92 16.67 -10.88 -4.19
C VAL A 92 15.92 -12.17 -4.46
N TRP A 93 15.22 -12.63 -3.44
CA TRP A 93 14.41 -13.84 -3.48
C TRP A 93 12.95 -13.52 -3.18
N LEU A 94 12.06 -14.08 -3.99
CA LEU A 94 10.63 -14.22 -3.68
C LEU A 94 10.34 -15.71 -3.51
N TRP A 95 9.89 -16.11 -2.34
CA TRP A 95 9.54 -17.49 -2.05
C TRP A 95 8.07 -17.61 -1.67
N ASN A 96 7.43 -18.66 -2.18
CA ASN A 96 6.06 -19.03 -1.86
C ASN A 96 6.00 -20.50 -1.42
N SER A 97 5.63 -20.72 -0.15
CA SER A 97 5.59 -22.07 0.43
C SER A 97 4.43 -22.92 -0.09
N ARG A 98 3.33 -22.31 -0.56
CA ARG A 98 2.15 -23.02 -1.09
C ARG A 98 2.45 -23.71 -2.41
N THR A 99 3.13 -23.01 -3.29
CA THR A 99 3.54 -23.53 -4.60
C THR A 99 4.91 -24.18 -4.56
N ASN A 100 5.62 -24.10 -3.42
CA ASN A 100 7.02 -24.50 -3.25
C ASN A 100 7.91 -23.96 -4.38
N SER A 101 7.75 -22.71 -4.71
CA SER A 101 8.48 -22.02 -5.78
C SER A 101 9.24 -20.81 -5.26
N ALA A 102 10.38 -20.53 -5.85
CA ALA A 102 11.17 -19.36 -5.56
C ALA A 102 11.59 -18.66 -6.87
N THR A 103 11.55 -17.34 -6.88
CA THR A 103 12.14 -16.52 -7.93
C THR A 103 13.40 -15.88 -7.38
N HIS A 104 14.52 -16.06 -8.07
CA HIS A 104 15.80 -15.44 -7.75
C HIS A 104 16.15 -14.39 -8.80
N ARG A 105 16.71 -13.29 -8.33
CA ARG A 105 17.20 -12.20 -9.18
C ARG A 105 18.44 -11.58 -8.58
N VAL A 106 19.40 -11.24 -9.43
CA VAL A 106 20.58 -10.47 -9.07
C VAL A 106 20.45 -9.06 -9.63
N LEU A 107 20.43 -8.06 -8.73
CA LEU A 107 20.29 -6.65 -9.09
C LEU A 107 21.54 -6.10 -9.78
N ALA A 108 21.37 -5.07 -10.60
CA ALA A 108 22.47 -4.22 -11.04
C ALA A 108 23.06 -3.43 -9.87
N ASP A 109 24.29 -2.90 -10.01
CA ASP A 109 25.03 -2.30 -8.89
C ASP A 109 24.34 -1.08 -8.25
N ASP A 110 23.62 -0.29 -9.04
CA ASP A 110 22.93 0.94 -8.61
C ASP A 110 21.39 0.80 -8.63
N GLU A 111 20.89 -0.43 -8.72
CA GLU A 111 19.46 -0.68 -8.79
C GLU A 111 18.83 -0.64 -7.40
N ASP A 112 17.92 0.31 -7.19
CA ASP A 112 17.08 0.33 -6.00
C ASP A 112 15.88 -0.58 -6.19
N VAL A 113 15.65 -1.47 -5.24
CA VAL A 113 14.50 -2.38 -5.29
C VAL A 113 13.34 -1.73 -4.56
N ALA A 114 12.35 -1.31 -5.32
CA ALA A 114 11.02 -1.18 -4.75
C ALA A 114 10.53 -2.57 -4.30
N VAL A 115 9.88 -2.63 -3.14
CA VAL A 115 9.19 -3.86 -2.71
C VAL A 115 8.23 -4.29 -3.81
N PRO A 116 8.27 -5.55 -4.28
CA PRO A 116 7.45 -5.99 -5.39
C PRO A 116 5.96 -5.72 -5.16
N PRO A 117 5.19 -5.45 -6.22
CA PRO A 117 3.73 -5.39 -6.14
C PRO A 117 3.17 -6.66 -5.47
N GLY A 118 2.22 -6.48 -4.54
CA GLY A 118 1.63 -7.60 -3.80
C GLY A 118 2.38 -8.02 -2.53
N VAL A 119 3.50 -7.38 -2.19
CA VAL A 119 4.07 -7.44 -0.85
C VAL A 119 3.39 -6.36 0.01
N PRO A 120 2.83 -6.71 1.18
CA PRO A 120 2.22 -5.71 2.05
C PRO A 120 3.20 -4.62 2.46
N ALA A 121 2.75 -3.38 2.43
CA ALA A 121 3.54 -2.25 2.90
C ALA A 121 3.80 -2.34 4.41
N THR A 122 4.98 -1.93 4.83
CA THR A 122 5.26 -1.64 6.25
C THR A 122 4.69 -0.26 6.63
N PRO A 123 4.56 0.08 7.93
CA PRO A 123 4.21 1.43 8.34
C PRO A 123 5.13 2.50 7.75
N GLN A 124 6.42 2.19 7.54
CA GLN A 124 7.40 3.08 6.92
C GLN A 124 7.07 3.33 5.45
N ASP A 125 6.80 2.27 4.68
CA ASP A 125 6.50 2.38 3.26
C ASP A 125 5.21 3.17 3.03
N ALA A 126 4.17 2.87 3.82
CA ALA A 126 2.89 3.57 3.76
C ALA A 126 3.03 5.06 4.13
N ALA A 127 3.79 5.35 5.20
CA ALA A 127 4.06 6.72 5.61
C ALA A 127 4.87 7.49 4.57
N ALA A 128 5.91 6.88 3.97
CA ALA A 128 6.72 7.51 2.94
C ALA A 128 5.89 7.91 1.72
N GLN A 129 4.99 7.03 1.27
CA GLN A 129 4.07 7.31 0.16
C GLN A 129 3.11 8.48 0.50
N ALA A 130 2.50 8.46 1.69
CA ALA A 130 1.59 9.52 2.10
C ALA A 130 2.30 10.87 2.25
N LEU A 131 3.53 10.88 2.77
CA LEU A 131 4.33 12.10 2.92
C LEU A 131 4.78 12.67 1.58
N ALA A 132 5.11 11.82 0.62
CA ALA A 132 5.46 12.24 -0.75
C ALA A 132 4.26 12.84 -1.49
N ALA A 133 3.03 12.45 -1.12
CA ALA A 133 1.79 12.95 -1.70
C ALA A 133 1.27 14.26 -1.06
N ILE A 134 1.95 14.79 -0.01
CA ILE A 134 1.55 16.05 0.62
C ILE A 134 1.67 17.21 -0.36
N ASP A 135 0.57 17.91 -0.57
CA ASP A 135 0.46 19.10 -1.39
C ASP A 135 -0.39 20.19 -0.68
N PRO A 136 -0.64 21.37 -1.28
CA PRO A 136 -1.45 22.42 -0.67
C PRO A 136 -2.90 22.03 -0.35
N THR A 137 -3.42 20.93 -0.91
CA THR A 137 -4.76 20.40 -0.61
C THR A 137 -4.81 19.61 0.67
N THR A 138 -3.64 19.35 1.30
CA THR A 138 -3.51 18.60 2.54
C THR A 138 -3.39 19.54 3.75
N GLU A 139 -4.22 19.31 4.75
CA GLU A 139 -4.03 19.88 6.09
C GLU A 139 -3.15 18.96 6.91
N VAL A 140 -2.09 19.50 7.51
CA VAL A 140 -1.15 18.76 8.35
C VAL A 140 -1.27 19.26 9.78
N SER A 141 -1.57 18.36 10.71
CA SER A 141 -1.68 18.66 12.13
C SER A 141 -1.03 17.60 13.01
N VAL A 142 -0.83 17.89 14.28
CA VAL A 142 -0.33 16.94 15.29
C VAL A 142 -1.50 16.43 16.10
N GLY A 143 -1.67 15.12 16.12
CA GLY A 143 -2.68 14.42 16.90
C GLY A 143 -2.28 14.23 18.37
N ARG A 144 -2.92 13.28 19.02
CA ARG A 144 -2.66 12.92 20.41
C ARG A 144 -1.39 12.06 20.51
N ALA A 145 -0.78 12.06 21.71
CA ALA A 145 0.23 11.06 22.03
C ALA A 145 -0.40 9.65 22.00
N ALA A 146 0.32 8.69 21.44
CA ALA A 146 -0.10 7.30 21.31
C ALA A 146 0.98 6.37 21.88
N THR A 147 0.62 5.13 22.14
CA THR A 147 1.58 4.05 22.44
C THR A 147 1.37 2.95 21.42
N VAL A 148 2.44 2.58 20.68
CA VAL A 148 2.42 1.54 19.64
C VAL A 148 3.54 0.55 19.91
N ALA A 149 3.24 -0.75 19.94
CA ALA A 149 4.22 -1.79 20.27
C ALA A 149 4.99 -1.53 21.57
N GLY A 150 4.33 -0.93 22.57
CA GLY A 150 4.94 -0.56 23.86
C GLY A 150 5.83 0.67 23.83
N ARG A 151 5.85 1.43 22.73
CA ARG A 151 6.69 2.63 22.54
C ARG A 151 5.82 3.88 22.49
N ASP A 152 6.33 4.95 23.12
CA ASP A 152 5.67 6.27 23.05
C ASP A 152 5.81 6.84 21.63
N ALA A 153 4.73 7.37 21.11
CA ALA A 153 4.64 7.89 19.75
C ALA A 153 3.91 9.23 19.70
N TYR A 154 4.25 10.03 18.68
CA TYR A 154 3.48 11.21 18.26
C TYR A 154 2.61 10.84 17.07
N GLU A 155 1.41 11.38 17.00
CA GLU A 155 0.58 11.24 15.82
C GLU A 155 0.72 12.46 14.92
N LEU A 156 1.07 12.22 13.66
CA LEU A 156 0.91 13.15 12.55
C LEU A 156 -0.41 12.86 11.87
N VAL A 157 -1.23 13.88 11.64
CA VAL A 157 -2.53 13.76 10.99
C VAL A 157 -2.51 14.54 9.68
N LEU A 158 -2.84 13.87 8.59
CA LEU A 158 -3.00 14.44 7.26
C LEU A 158 -4.49 14.37 6.91
N ALA A 159 -5.11 15.48 6.55
CA ALA A 159 -6.52 15.53 6.19
C ALA A 159 -6.72 16.27 4.86
N PRO A 160 -7.60 15.77 3.98
CA PRO A 160 -8.03 16.52 2.82
C PRO A 160 -8.71 17.82 3.23
N ARG A 161 -8.44 18.92 2.50
CA ARG A 161 -9.20 20.18 2.66
C ARG A 161 -10.52 20.15 1.89
N ASP A 162 -10.62 19.26 0.92
CA ASP A 162 -11.80 19.11 0.05
C ASP A 162 -12.68 17.96 0.56
N ALA A 163 -13.93 18.26 0.83
CA ALA A 163 -14.92 17.30 1.32
C ALA A 163 -15.38 16.29 0.27
N ALA A 164 -14.97 16.43 -1.00
CA ALA A 164 -15.27 15.44 -2.02
C ALA A 164 -14.42 14.18 -1.92
N SER A 165 -13.37 14.18 -1.08
CA SER A 165 -12.55 13.00 -0.79
C SER A 165 -13.31 11.99 0.07
N LEU A 166 -13.19 10.70 -0.24
CA LEU A 166 -13.64 9.61 0.63
C LEU A 166 -12.69 9.36 1.80
N VAL A 167 -11.46 9.85 1.72
CA VAL A 167 -10.53 9.82 2.85
C VAL A 167 -10.87 10.96 3.78
N HIS A 168 -11.20 10.64 5.03
CA HIS A 168 -11.38 11.63 6.08
C HIS A 168 -10.04 12.14 6.61
N GLN A 169 -9.15 11.21 6.95
CA GLN A 169 -7.80 11.53 7.43
C GLN A 169 -6.88 10.31 7.35
N VAL A 170 -5.59 10.58 7.30
CA VAL A 170 -4.51 9.62 7.53
C VAL A 170 -3.83 9.95 8.84
N ARG A 171 -3.57 8.95 9.68
CA ARG A 171 -2.81 9.10 10.93
C ARG A 171 -1.53 8.28 10.86
N ILE A 172 -0.42 8.88 11.24
CA ILE A 172 0.89 8.25 11.28
C ILE A 172 1.42 8.37 12.70
N ALA A 173 1.51 7.26 13.44
CA ALA A 173 2.16 7.25 14.75
C ALA A 173 3.66 7.05 14.57
N ILE A 174 4.45 7.98 15.11
CA ILE A 174 5.89 8.08 14.93
C ILE A 174 6.55 7.88 16.29
N ASP A 175 7.50 6.96 16.38
CA ASP A 175 8.29 6.71 17.59
C ASP A 175 8.89 8.02 18.13
N ALA A 176 8.69 8.29 19.40
CA ALA A 176 9.16 9.53 20.03
C ALA A 176 10.67 9.64 20.16
N THR A 177 11.39 8.52 20.07
CA THR A 177 12.84 8.43 20.25
C THR A 177 13.55 8.17 18.92
N GLU A 178 13.09 7.15 18.18
CA GLU A 178 13.75 6.69 16.95
C GLU A 178 13.19 7.39 15.70
N HIS A 179 12.08 8.12 15.84
CA HIS A 179 11.41 8.86 14.77
C HIS A 179 10.94 7.98 13.59
N LEU A 180 10.70 6.70 13.84
CA LEU A 180 10.26 5.73 12.86
C LEU A 180 8.72 5.62 12.86
N PRO A 181 8.04 5.54 11.71
CA PRO A 181 6.62 5.22 11.66
C PRO A 181 6.35 3.84 12.25
N LEU A 182 5.52 3.79 13.29
CA LEU A 182 5.11 2.57 13.98
C LEU A 182 3.73 2.10 13.57
N ARG A 183 2.87 3.02 13.17
CA ARG A 183 1.51 2.75 12.71
C ARG A 183 1.09 3.77 11.67
N PHE A 184 0.38 3.28 10.65
CA PHE A 184 -0.25 4.06 9.62
C PHE A 184 -1.71 3.64 9.51
N GLU A 185 -2.63 4.61 9.54
CA GLU A 185 -4.07 4.39 9.51
C GLU A 185 -4.71 5.31 8.48
N VAL A 186 -5.68 4.79 7.72
CA VAL A 186 -6.53 5.56 6.81
C VAL A 186 -7.97 5.46 7.27
N PHE A 187 -8.60 6.59 7.54
CA PHE A 187 -10.01 6.68 7.93
C PHE A 187 -10.85 7.13 6.75
N ALA A 188 -11.92 6.40 6.49
CA ALA A 188 -12.92 6.81 5.52
C ALA A 188 -13.82 7.92 6.09
N GLU A 189 -14.42 8.71 5.20
CA GLU A 189 -15.40 9.73 5.59
C GLU A 189 -16.60 9.08 6.29
N GLY A 190 -16.97 9.60 7.47
CA GLY A 190 -18.03 9.06 8.29
C GLY A 190 -17.68 7.79 9.08
N GLY A 191 -16.45 7.26 8.94
CA GLY A 191 -15.97 6.08 9.69
C GLY A 191 -15.30 6.45 11.02
N ASP A 192 -15.60 5.71 12.09
CA ASP A 192 -14.95 5.82 13.41
C ASP A 192 -13.81 4.80 13.61
N ARG A 193 -13.63 3.88 12.67
CA ARG A 193 -12.52 2.93 12.62
C ARG A 193 -11.70 3.15 11.36
N PRO A 194 -10.39 2.82 11.38
CA PRO A 194 -9.61 2.86 10.17
C PRO A 194 -10.13 1.82 9.16
N ALA A 195 -10.34 2.26 7.92
CA ALA A 195 -10.63 1.37 6.79
C ALA A 195 -9.37 0.59 6.37
N PHE A 196 -8.19 1.17 6.61
CA PHE A 196 -6.89 0.51 6.45
C PHE A 196 -5.96 0.85 7.60
N GLU A 197 -5.29 -0.14 8.15
CA GLU A 197 -4.27 -0.01 9.19
C GLU A 197 -3.10 -0.93 8.90
N VAL A 198 -1.88 -0.41 9.08
CA VAL A 198 -0.66 -1.22 9.17
C VAL A 198 0.14 -0.75 10.38
N ALA A 199 0.43 -1.66 11.34
CA ALA A 199 1.01 -1.30 12.61
C ALA A 199 1.96 -2.37 13.13
N PHE A 200 3.06 -1.94 13.76
CA PHE A 200 3.87 -2.83 14.58
C PHE A 200 3.09 -3.27 15.83
N THR A 201 3.10 -4.55 16.11
CA THR A 201 2.65 -5.13 17.38
C THR A 201 3.84 -5.45 18.28
N GLN A 202 5.02 -5.67 17.67
CA GLN A 202 6.31 -5.84 18.34
C GLN A 202 7.39 -5.20 17.47
N ILE A 203 8.36 -4.54 18.08
CA ILE A 203 9.53 -3.96 17.40
C ILE A 203 10.75 -4.02 18.29
N ASP A 204 11.89 -4.38 17.70
CA ASP A 204 13.22 -4.36 18.30
C ASP A 204 14.17 -3.62 17.35
N TYR A 205 14.91 -2.66 17.84
CA TYR A 205 15.88 -1.87 17.07
C TYR A 205 17.29 -2.46 17.08
N ALA A 206 17.47 -3.63 17.70
CA ALA A 206 18.72 -4.38 17.58
C ALA A 206 18.93 -4.81 16.13
N ARG A 207 20.18 -4.82 15.70
CA ARG A 207 20.56 -5.33 14.38
C ARG A 207 20.25 -6.83 14.31
N PRO A 208 19.43 -7.27 13.33
CA PRO A 208 19.12 -8.69 13.17
C PRO A 208 20.36 -9.51 12.82
N ASP A 209 20.33 -10.80 13.17
CA ASP A 209 21.35 -11.75 12.74
C ASP A 209 21.42 -11.80 11.20
N PRO A 210 22.62 -11.75 10.59
CA PRO A 210 22.79 -11.85 9.15
C PRO A 210 22.14 -13.07 8.51
N ASP A 211 22.04 -14.20 9.24
CA ASP A 211 21.40 -15.41 8.76
C ASP A 211 19.90 -15.23 8.43
N GLN A 212 19.27 -14.18 8.96
CA GLN A 212 17.89 -13.84 8.63
C GLN A 212 17.71 -13.43 7.16
N PHE A 213 18.77 -12.96 6.51
CA PHE A 213 18.74 -12.48 5.13
C PHE A 213 19.22 -13.53 4.13
N THR A 214 19.66 -14.69 4.59
CA THR A 214 20.08 -15.79 3.73
C THR A 214 18.89 -16.68 3.38
N PHE A 215 18.59 -16.83 2.10
CA PHE A 215 17.57 -17.79 1.64
C PHE A 215 18.19 -19.18 1.49
N ASN A 216 17.67 -20.13 2.28
CA ASN A 216 18.02 -21.55 2.17
C ASN A 216 16.85 -22.29 1.52
N PRO A 217 16.92 -22.61 0.22
CA PRO A 217 15.82 -23.26 -0.49
C PRO A 217 15.36 -24.56 0.18
N PRO A 218 14.07 -24.74 0.48
CA PRO A 218 13.56 -26.02 0.98
C PRO A 218 13.74 -27.15 -0.03
N PRO A 219 13.71 -28.42 0.41
CA PRO A 219 13.79 -29.56 -0.50
C PRO A 219 12.69 -29.52 -1.56
N GLY A 220 13.06 -29.72 -2.84
CA GLY A 220 12.13 -29.80 -3.96
C GLY A 220 11.56 -28.44 -4.42
N VAL A 221 12.11 -27.32 -3.96
CA VAL A 221 11.70 -26.00 -4.44
C VAL A 221 12.03 -25.84 -5.92
N GLN A 222 11.08 -25.26 -6.66
CA GLN A 222 11.28 -24.88 -8.06
C GLN A 222 11.84 -23.45 -8.11
N ILE A 223 13.08 -23.31 -8.57
CA ILE A 223 13.75 -22.01 -8.64
C ILE A 223 13.67 -21.49 -10.08
N THR A 224 13.19 -20.26 -10.22
CA THR A 224 13.20 -19.50 -11.49
C THR A 224 14.20 -18.37 -11.37
N GLU A 225 15.20 -18.35 -12.26
CA GLU A 225 16.15 -17.24 -12.38
C GLU A 225 15.58 -16.17 -13.29
N LYS A 226 15.39 -14.94 -12.79
CA LYS A 226 14.98 -13.78 -13.60
C LYS A 226 16.15 -12.85 -13.83
N LYS A 227 16.32 -12.41 -15.07
CA LYS A 227 17.27 -11.36 -15.48
C LYS A 227 16.47 -10.09 -15.77
N GLY A 228 16.90 -8.94 -15.22
CA GLY A 228 16.22 -7.65 -15.44
C GLY A 228 15.29 -7.23 -14.29
N GLY A 229 14.58 -6.08 -14.42
CA GLY A 229 13.66 -5.53 -13.40
C GLY A 229 12.56 -6.49 -12.98
N TRP A 230 11.99 -6.32 -11.78
CA TRP A 230 10.68 -6.90 -11.45
C TRP A 230 9.72 -6.35 -12.47
N ASP A 231 9.18 -7.24 -13.30
CA ASP A 231 8.34 -6.88 -14.45
C ASP A 231 7.69 -5.46 -14.35
N HIS A 232 8.50 -4.41 -14.53
CA HIS A 232 8.09 -3.49 -15.55
C HIS A 232 8.08 -4.39 -16.80
N PRO A 233 6.96 -4.62 -17.47
CA PRO A 233 6.99 -5.25 -18.78
C PRO A 233 8.17 -4.59 -19.47
N GLU A 234 9.20 -5.41 -19.84
CA GLU A 234 10.32 -4.91 -20.64
C GLU A 234 9.65 -3.95 -21.57
N SER A 235 10.10 -2.69 -21.55
CA SER A 235 9.58 -1.70 -22.46
C SER A 235 9.55 -2.39 -23.81
N ARG A 236 8.40 -2.98 -24.11
CA ARG A 236 8.09 -3.33 -25.48
C ARG A 236 8.05 -1.96 -26.10
N ASP A 237 9.13 -1.63 -26.78
CA ASP A 237 9.35 -0.33 -27.43
C ASP A 237 8.19 0.06 -28.34
N ASP A 238 7.15 -0.77 -28.45
CA ASP A 238 5.97 -0.62 -29.32
C ASP A 238 4.60 -0.85 -28.60
N GLU A 239 4.51 -1.07 -27.28
CA GLU A 239 3.20 -1.06 -26.60
C GLU A 239 2.89 0.35 -26.12
N GLU A 240 1.88 0.97 -26.73
CA GLU A 240 1.28 2.23 -26.28
C GLU A 240 1.01 2.14 -24.76
N GLN A 241 1.73 2.97 -23.99
CA GLN A 241 1.41 3.11 -22.56
C GLN A 241 -0.07 3.47 -22.44
N PRO A 242 -0.82 2.84 -21.51
CA PRO A 242 -2.22 3.17 -21.35
C PRO A 242 -2.38 4.69 -21.20
N ASP A 243 -3.28 5.28 -21.98
CA ASP A 243 -3.56 6.71 -21.93
C ASP A 243 -4.25 7.05 -20.60
N LEU A 244 -3.44 7.18 -19.55
CA LEU A 244 -3.86 7.51 -18.20
C LEU A 244 -3.94 9.03 -18.05
N ARG A 245 -5.15 9.55 -18.04
CA ARG A 245 -5.40 10.97 -17.78
C ARG A 245 -5.76 11.18 -16.31
N ALA A 246 -4.99 12.02 -15.60
CA ALA A 246 -5.35 12.50 -14.28
C ALA A 246 -6.18 13.79 -14.37
N VAL A 247 -7.31 13.84 -13.65
CA VAL A 247 -8.22 14.99 -13.56
C VAL A 247 -8.35 15.41 -12.10
N GLY A 248 -8.09 16.68 -11.81
CA GLY A 248 -8.05 17.19 -10.43
C GLY A 248 -6.65 17.19 -9.84
N THR A 249 -6.55 17.46 -8.54
CA THR A 249 -5.27 17.55 -7.80
C THR A 249 -5.42 16.95 -6.41
N GLY A 250 -4.32 16.42 -5.87
CA GLY A 250 -4.25 15.91 -4.51
C GLY A 250 -5.27 14.80 -4.23
N TRP A 251 -5.97 14.90 -3.12
CA TRP A 251 -6.90 13.89 -2.61
C TRP A 251 -8.13 13.64 -3.49
N THR A 252 -8.46 14.58 -4.37
CA THR A 252 -9.62 14.49 -5.27
C THR A 252 -9.22 14.20 -6.71
N THR A 253 -8.00 13.74 -6.93
CA THR A 253 -7.54 13.28 -8.24
C THR A 253 -8.34 12.05 -8.69
N VAL A 254 -8.80 12.12 -9.93
CA VAL A 254 -9.51 11.05 -10.62
C VAL A 254 -8.67 10.61 -11.81
N LEU A 255 -8.43 9.31 -11.91
CA LEU A 255 -7.74 8.70 -13.03
C LEU A 255 -8.77 8.24 -14.07
N VAL A 256 -8.52 8.54 -15.33
CA VAL A 256 -9.34 8.13 -16.47
C VAL A 256 -8.47 7.33 -17.44
N ALA A 257 -8.92 6.13 -17.78
CA ALA A 257 -8.27 5.26 -18.76
C ALA A 257 -9.31 4.64 -19.70
N LYS A 258 -8.89 4.19 -20.88
CA LYS A 258 -9.73 3.32 -21.73
C LYS A 258 -9.60 1.87 -21.30
N VAL A 259 -10.71 1.13 -21.29
CA VAL A 259 -10.72 -0.28 -20.83
C VAL A 259 -9.81 -1.16 -21.67
N GLY A 260 -9.73 -0.93 -23.00
CA GLY A 260 -8.81 -1.64 -23.88
C GLY A 260 -7.35 -1.49 -23.46
N ASP A 261 -6.96 -0.30 -23.02
CA ASP A 261 -5.59 0.00 -22.56
C ASP A 261 -5.29 -0.64 -21.20
N VAL A 262 -6.31 -0.68 -20.31
CA VAL A 262 -6.19 -1.33 -18.99
C VAL A 262 -6.11 -2.85 -19.12
N SER A 263 -6.91 -3.44 -20.00
CA SER A 263 -6.92 -4.90 -20.23
C SER A 263 -5.60 -5.38 -20.85
N SER A 264 -4.97 -4.59 -21.72
CA SER A 264 -3.66 -4.92 -22.30
C SER A 264 -2.51 -4.78 -21.28
N ALA A 265 -2.59 -3.79 -20.38
CA ALA A 265 -1.63 -3.63 -19.28
C ALA A 265 -1.82 -4.67 -18.17
N ALA A 266 -3.05 -5.19 -18.01
CA ALA A 266 -3.42 -6.21 -17.03
C ALA A 266 -3.25 -7.65 -17.53
N ALA A 267 -2.77 -7.88 -18.76
CA ALA A 267 -2.48 -9.21 -19.30
C ALA A 267 -1.32 -9.95 -18.59
N ALA A 268 -0.76 -9.41 -17.51
CA ALA A 268 0.00 -10.14 -16.51
C ALA A 268 -0.96 -10.96 -15.64
N GLU A 269 -0.92 -12.19 -15.82
CA GLU A 269 -1.39 -13.45 -15.22
C GLU A 269 -2.31 -13.49 -13.98
N ASP A 270 -2.96 -12.46 -13.44
CA ASP A 270 -3.84 -12.59 -12.27
C ASP A 270 -4.92 -11.51 -12.14
N VAL A 271 -5.24 -10.77 -13.20
CA VAL A 271 -6.35 -9.81 -13.16
C VAL A 271 -7.63 -10.51 -13.58
N PRO A 272 -8.67 -10.53 -12.73
CA PRO A 272 -9.97 -11.09 -13.10
C PRO A 272 -10.53 -10.39 -14.36
N ASP A 273 -11.27 -11.15 -15.18
CA ASP A 273 -11.96 -10.63 -16.36
C ASP A 273 -12.85 -9.42 -15.98
N VAL A 274 -12.46 -8.24 -16.47
CA VAL A 274 -13.11 -6.96 -16.14
C VAL A 274 -14.58 -6.99 -16.53
N ASP A 275 -14.94 -7.66 -17.62
CA ASP A 275 -16.33 -7.75 -18.08
C ASP A 275 -17.17 -8.63 -17.14
N LEU A 276 -16.59 -9.71 -16.61
CA LEU A 276 -17.26 -10.57 -15.64
C LEU A 276 -17.48 -9.84 -14.31
N LEU A 277 -16.51 -9.06 -13.86
CA LEU A 277 -16.62 -8.23 -12.65
C LEU A 277 -17.65 -7.12 -12.87
N ALA A 278 -17.59 -6.43 -14.00
CA ALA A 278 -18.51 -5.36 -14.35
C ALA A 278 -19.96 -5.84 -14.36
N GLY A 279 -20.22 -7.06 -14.82
CA GLY A 279 -21.56 -7.65 -14.83
C GLY A 279 -22.22 -7.76 -13.44
N GLN A 280 -21.43 -7.81 -12.37
CA GLN A 280 -21.90 -7.90 -10.98
C GLN A 280 -22.12 -6.54 -10.32
N LEU A 281 -21.65 -5.44 -10.94
CA LEU A 281 -21.75 -4.11 -10.39
C LEU A 281 -23.13 -3.46 -10.67
N PRO A 282 -23.62 -2.60 -9.77
CA PRO A 282 -24.83 -1.81 -9.99
C PRO A 282 -24.74 -0.95 -11.25
N ALA A 283 -25.79 -0.98 -12.06
CA ALA A 283 -25.93 -0.09 -13.19
C ALA A 283 -26.31 1.32 -12.72
N VAL A 284 -25.67 2.34 -13.30
CA VAL A 284 -25.92 3.76 -13.04
C VAL A 284 -26.06 4.52 -14.35
N GLN A 285 -26.82 5.62 -14.32
CA GLN A 285 -27.05 6.45 -15.50
C GLN A 285 -27.19 7.93 -15.10
N GLY A 286 -26.85 8.83 -16.00
CA GLY A 286 -26.96 10.27 -15.81
C GLY A 286 -26.71 11.03 -17.11
N ASP A 287 -26.55 12.35 -17.02
CA ASP A 287 -26.25 13.21 -18.18
C ASP A 287 -24.91 12.88 -18.86
N TRP A 288 -24.05 12.15 -18.17
CA TRP A 288 -22.75 11.66 -18.65
C TRP A 288 -22.86 10.36 -19.47
N GLY A 289 -24.03 9.72 -19.51
CA GLY A 289 -24.28 8.43 -20.14
C GLY A 289 -24.72 7.36 -19.14
N SER A 290 -24.29 6.13 -19.36
CA SER A 290 -24.56 4.96 -18.52
C SER A 290 -23.29 4.14 -18.26
N GLY A 291 -23.35 3.26 -17.26
CA GLY A 291 -22.22 2.41 -16.88
C GLY A 291 -22.45 1.62 -15.60
N ARG A 292 -21.35 1.12 -15.03
CA ARG A 292 -21.31 0.31 -13.81
C ARG A 292 -20.50 1.00 -12.74
N LEU A 293 -21.02 1.04 -11.52
CA LEU A 293 -20.37 1.70 -10.38
C LEU A 293 -19.84 0.68 -9.38
N PHE A 294 -18.52 0.68 -9.17
CA PHE A 294 -17.88 0.06 -8.02
C PHE A 294 -17.76 1.09 -6.90
N ARG A 295 -18.08 0.68 -5.67
CA ARG A 295 -17.97 1.53 -4.50
C ARG A 295 -17.39 0.76 -3.33
N SER A 296 -16.38 1.35 -2.69
CA SER A 296 -15.84 0.95 -1.40
C SER A 296 -15.77 2.16 -0.46
N ASP A 297 -15.27 1.99 0.74
CA ASP A 297 -15.16 3.08 1.71
C ASP A 297 -14.09 4.12 1.33
N LEU A 298 -13.06 3.71 0.59
CA LEU A 298 -11.94 4.60 0.23
C LEU A 298 -11.82 4.87 -1.27
N VAL A 299 -12.44 4.06 -2.13
CA VAL A 299 -12.28 4.16 -3.59
C VAL A 299 -13.62 3.94 -4.28
N THR A 300 -13.88 4.75 -5.28
CA THR A 300 -14.95 4.53 -6.26
C THR A 300 -14.38 4.34 -7.65
N ALA A 301 -15.01 3.49 -8.46
CA ALA A 301 -14.68 3.32 -9.86
C ALA A 301 -15.96 3.27 -10.70
N LEU A 302 -15.93 3.96 -11.83
CA LEU A 302 -17.02 4.00 -12.80
C LEU A 302 -16.51 3.44 -14.12
N LEU A 303 -17.10 2.32 -14.55
CA LEU A 303 -16.91 1.77 -15.88
C LEU A 303 -18.07 2.27 -16.76
N THR A 304 -17.79 3.15 -17.69
CA THR A 304 -18.79 3.72 -18.60
C THR A 304 -19.04 2.78 -19.80
N ASP A 305 -20.26 2.81 -20.36
CA ASP A 305 -20.61 1.98 -21.52
C ASP A 305 -19.85 2.37 -22.79
N ASP A 306 -19.24 3.57 -22.82
CA ASP A 306 -18.32 4.02 -23.89
C ASP A 306 -16.88 3.52 -23.68
N GLY A 307 -16.62 2.67 -22.68
CA GLY A 307 -15.34 1.99 -22.46
C GLY A 307 -14.32 2.79 -21.70
N ARG A 308 -14.71 3.79 -20.88
CA ARG A 308 -13.81 4.51 -19.97
C ARG A 308 -13.88 3.90 -18.56
N LEU A 309 -12.72 3.70 -17.95
CA LEU A 309 -12.58 3.42 -16.51
C LEU A 309 -12.17 4.70 -15.79
N ILE A 310 -12.97 5.15 -14.84
CA ILE A 310 -12.79 6.38 -14.09
C ILE A 310 -12.69 6.02 -12.62
N VAL A 311 -11.54 6.27 -11.96
CA VAL A 311 -11.25 5.79 -10.60
C VAL A 311 -10.71 6.91 -9.74
N GLY A 312 -11.16 6.97 -8.48
CA GLY A 312 -10.63 7.94 -7.51
C GLY A 312 -11.04 7.63 -6.07
N ALA A 313 -10.33 8.24 -5.13
CA ALA A 313 -10.71 8.26 -3.71
C ALA A 313 -11.74 9.36 -3.44
N VAL A 314 -12.80 9.40 -4.23
CA VAL A 314 -13.80 10.47 -4.25
C VAL A 314 -15.22 9.91 -4.28
N SER A 315 -16.20 10.77 -3.96
CA SER A 315 -17.62 10.39 -4.07
C SER A 315 -18.01 10.07 -5.52
N PRO A 316 -19.08 9.26 -5.74
CA PRO A 316 -19.57 8.94 -7.08
C PRO A 316 -19.94 10.19 -7.91
N GLU A 317 -20.43 11.24 -7.27
CA GLU A 317 -20.82 12.51 -7.91
C GLU A 317 -19.62 13.13 -8.63
N ARG A 318 -18.42 13.06 -8.00
CA ARG A 318 -17.20 13.56 -8.61
C ARG A 318 -16.79 12.75 -9.84
N LEU A 319 -16.98 11.42 -9.82
CA LEU A 319 -16.75 10.60 -11.01
C LEU A 319 -17.71 10.96 -12.14
N TYR A 320 -18.99 11.21 -11.81
CA TYR A 320 -19.99 11.64 -12.81
C TYR A 320 -19.66 13.00 -13.43
N GLU A 321 -19.12 13.94 -12.64
CA GLU A 321 -18.63 15.21 -13.17
C GLU A 321 -17.49 15.00 -14.19
N VAL A 322 -16.52 14.16 -13.86
CA VAL A 322 -15.40 13.83 -14.73
C VAL A 322 -15.86 13.06 -15.98
N ALA A 323 -16.87 12.21 -15.84
CA ALA A 323 -17.44 11.45 -16.97
C ALA A 323 -18.15 12.34 -18.02
N ARG A 324 -18.64 13.53 -17.63
CA ARG A 324 -19.28 14.49 -18.55
C ARG A 324 -18.31 15.16 -19.53
N GLY A 325 -16.99 15.10 -19.26
CA GLY A 325 -15.95 15.68 -20.11
C GLY A 325 -15.14 16.72 -19.44
#